data_144f506d06a767e13802f6b0add122b0
#
_entry.id   144f506d06a767e13802f6b0add122b0
#
_cell.length_a   1.000
_cell.length_b   1.000
_cell.length_c   1.000
_cell.angle_alpha   90.00
_cell.angle_beta   90.00
_cell.angle_gamma   90.00
#
_symmetry.space_group_name_H-M   'P 1'
#
loop_
_entity.id
_entity.type
_entity.pdbx_description
1 polymer ?
#
loop_
_entity_poly.entity_id
_entity_poly.type
_entity_poly.pdbx_seq_one_letter_code
_entity_poly.pdbx_strand_id
1 'polypeptide(L)'
;MLIIGGGLTTNYKDDSISPTFGEYANRLYEGCPTLFQKERTVVTEFGKSLIAKSGAIVTLIEDMIYSSTSNDAKLSIAITHAGADLMLRTAYCPDKFSHRLELLSNGGELLPNREKCNVTVAGPLCFSGDVLASNITFADCKAGDRVVVLDAGANTLSLHSRHCSRLAPPVYAFRILSDGKVVYSIIKQKETAEYLLEFWGP
;
A
#
# COMPACT_ATOMS: atom_id res chain seq x y z
N MET A 1 7.05 -16.64 30.73
CA MET A 1 6.74 -16.05 29.43
C MET A 1 6.61 -14.54 29.58
N LEU A 2 7.21 -13.76 28.70
CA LEU A 2 7.11 -12.30 28.65
C LEU A 2 6.74 -11.88 27.24
N ILE A 3 5.64 -11.16 27.08
CA ILE A 3 5.19 -10.61 25.79
C ILE A 3 5.65 -9.15 25.74
N ILE A 4 6.45 -8.80 24.74
CA ILE A 4 6.96 -7.43 24.55
C ILE A 4 6.23 -6.67 23.44
N GLY A 5 5.19 -7.28 22.88
CA GLY A 5 4.35 -6.68 21.86
C GLY A 5 4.98 -6.67 20.47
N GLY A 6 4.42 -5.83 19.60
CA GLY A 6 4.87 -5.64 18.22
C GLY A 6 5.76 -4.41 18.06
N GLY A 7 5.61 -3.70 16.94
CA GLY A 7 6.24 -2.39 16.70
C GLY A 7 7.50 -2.42 15.85
N LEU A 8 8.00 -3.60 15.42
CA LEU A 8 9.08 -3.62 14.43
C LEU A 8 8.63 -2.89 13.16
N THR A 9 9.38 -1.87 12.77
CA THR A 9 9.01 -1.04 11.62
C THR A 9 9.21 -1.79 10.30
N THR A 10 8.62 -1.27 9.24
CA THR A 10 8.84 -1.74 7.87
C THR A 10 9.46 -0.61 7.07
N ASN A 11 10.46 -0.92 6.28
CA ASN A 11 11.02 0.02 5.34
C ASN A 11 10.05 0.23 4.15
N TYR A 12 9.55 1.44 4.01
CA TYR A 12 8.69 1.86 2.89
C TYR A 12 9.44 2.71 1.85
N LYS A 13 10.79 2.72 1.88
CA LYS A 13 11.61 3.54 0.97
C LYS A 13 12.13 2.76 -0.24
N ASP A 14 12.51 1.51 0.00
CA ASP A 14 13.11 0.63 -1.01
C ASP A 14 12.76 -0.85 -0.72
N ASP A 15 13.34 -1.78 -1.47
CA ASP A 15 13.03 -3.22 -1.35
C ASP A 15 13.74 -3.90 -0.19
N SER A 16 14.64 -3.22 0.51
CA SER A 16 15.38 -3.82 1.61
C SER A 16 14.45 -4.15 2.79
N ILE A 17 14.71 -5.29 3.42
CA ILE A 17 14.07 -5.69 4.66
C ILE A 17 14.90 -5.11 5.81
N SER A 18 14.48 -3.95 6.30
CA SER A 18 15.16 -3.24 7.38
C SER A 18 14.15 -2.52 8.28
N PRO A 19 14.34 -2.54 9.61
CA PRO A 19 15.29 -3.38 10.33
C PRO A 19 14.94 -4.86 10.25
N THR A 20 15.95 -5.72 10.32
CA THR A 20 15.80 -7.17 10.40
C THR A 20 15.42 -7.64 11.81
N PHE A 21 14.91 -8.87 11.93
CA PHE A 21 14.67 -9.46 13.25
C PHE A 21 15.95 -9.63 14.06
N GLY A 22 17.09 -9.89 13.40
CA GLY A 22 18.39 -9.99 14.04
C GLY A 22 18.84 -8.66 14.64
N GLU A 23 18.74 -7.56 13.88
CA GLU A 23 19.04 -6.21 14.37
C GLU A 23 18.15 -5.83 15.57
N TYR A 24 16.85 -6.14 15.47
CA TYR A 24 15.92 -5.91 16.57
C TYR A 24 16.32 -6.71 17.83
N ALA A 25 16.61 -8.01 17.68
CA ALA A 25 17.03 -8.87 18.78
C ALA A 25 18.34 -8.39 19.41
N ASN A 26 19.31 -7.97 18.61
CA ASN A 26 20.57 -7.42 19.10
C ASN A 26 20.35 -6.14 19.92
N ARG A 27 19.51 -5.23 19.44
CA ARG A 27 19.16 -4.01 20.19
C ARG A 27 18.47 -4.29 21.53
N LEU A 28 17.59 -5.29 21.55
CA LEU A 28 16.98 -5.74 22.81
C LEU A 28 18.02 -6.34 23.77
N TYR A 29 18.94 -7.15 23.23
CA TYR A 29 19.99 -7.76 24.03
C TYR A 29 20.94 -6.71 24.63
N GLU A 30 21.35 -5.70 23.84
CA GLU A 30 22.15 -4.57 24.29
C GLU A 30 21.45 -3.74 25.36
N GLY A 31 20.16 -3.44 25.17
CA GLY A 31 19.38 -2.60 26.08
C GLY A 31 18.87 -3.29 27.34
N CYS A 32 18.59 -4.59 27.25
CA CYS A 32 18.02 -5.36 28.34
C CYS A 32 18.43 -6.85 28.26
N PRO A 33 19.70 -7.19 28.55
CA PRO A 33 20.19 -8.58 28.42
C PRO A 33 19.45 -9.56 29.34
N THR A 34 18.83 -9.09 30.41
CA THR A 34 18.04 -9.92 31.33
C THR A 34 16.79 -10.54 30.66
N LEU A 35 16.34 -10.02 29.54
CA LEU A 35 15.25 -10.61 28.76
C LEU A 35 15.59 -12.02 28.22
N PHE A 36 16.88 -12.27 27.96
CA PHE A 36 17.38 -13.49 27.30
C PHE A 36 17.94 -14.52 28.30
N GLN A 37 17.64 -14.39 29.58
CA GLN A 37 17.99 -15.40 30.54
C GLN A 37 17.27 -16.72 30.28
N LYS A 38 17.97 -17.87 30.51
CA LYS A 38 17.55 -19.23 30.08
C LYS A 38 16.14 -19.65 30.51
N GLU A 39 15.60 -19.06 31.55
CA GLU A 39 14.26 -19.44 32.07
C GLU A 39 13.13 -18.61 31.51
N ARG A 40 13.39 -17.71 30.58
CA ARG A 40 12.39 -16.79 30.03
C ARG A 40 12.12 -17.09 28.57
N THR A 41 10.84 -17.23 28.24
CA THR A 41 10.37 -17.18 26.87
C THR A 41 9.94 -15.77 26.55
N VAL A 42 10.58 -15.13 25.57
CA VAL A 42 10.21 -13.80 25.07
C VAL A 42 9.36 -13.99 23.82
N VAL A 43 8.20 -13.34 23.79
CA VAL A 43 7.25 -13.38 22.67
C VAL A 43 7.12 -11.99 22.08
N THR A 44 7.19 -11.89 20.76
CA THR A 44 6.91 -10.68 19.99
C THR A 44 5.62 -10.83 19.20
N GLU A 45 4.93 -9.73 18.97
CA GLU A 45 3.66 -9.69 18.22
C GLU A 45 3.83 -8.89 16.92
N PHE A 46 4.82 -9.27 16.12
CA PHE A 46 5.06 -8.59 14.86
C PHE A 46 3.94 -8.91 13.85
N GLY A 47 3.36 -7.89 13.26
CA GLY A 47 2.37 -8.01 12.19
C GLY A 47 2.91 -7.42 10.90
N LYS A 48 3.02 -6.10 10.87
CA LYS A 48 3.38 -5.34 9.67
C LYS A 48 4.70 -5.78 9.05
N SER A 49 5.75 -5.95 9.84
CA SER A 49 7.08 -6.36 9.35
C SER A 49 7.12 -7.75 8.72
N LEU A 50 6.13 -8.61 9.01
CA LEU A 50 6.06 -9.95 8.44
C LEU A 50 5.50 -9.95 7.00
N ILE A 51 4.51 -9.10 6.72
CA ILE A 51 3.70 -9.24 5.51
C ILE A 51 3.56 -7.96 4.66
N ALA A 52 3.99 -6.79 5.14
CA ALA A 52 3.80 -5.55 4.38
C ALA A 52 4.41 -5.62 2.97
N LYS A 53 5.62 -6.15 2.85
CA LYS A 53 6.33 -6.26 1.57
C LYS A 53 5.84 -7.37 0.65
N SER A 54 4.97 -8.25 1.13
CA SER A 54 4.44 -9.37 0.32
C SER A 54 3.19 -9.02 -0.47
N GLY A 55 2.71 -7.80 -0.40
CA GLY A 55 1.49 -7.38 -1.09
C GLY A 55 1.63 -6.06 -1.83
N ALA A 56 0.91 -5.94 -2.93
CA ALA A 56 0.75 -4.72 -3.69
C ALA A 56 -0.72 -4.50 -4.06
N ILE A 57 -1.12 -3.26 -4.26
CA ILE A 57 -2.41 -2.89 -4.83
C ILE A 57 -2.16 -2.32 -6.21
N VAL A 58 -2.87 -2.82 -7.20
CA VAL A 58 -2.85 -2.29 -8.57
C VAL A 58 -4.15 -1.57 -8.80
N THR A 59 -4.08 -0.29 -9.14
CA THR A 59 -5.24 0.55 -9.41
C THR A 59 -5.15 1.23 -10.76
N LEU A 60 -6.27 1.40 -11.44
CA LEU A 60 -6.38 2.11 -12.70
C LEU A 60 -6.38 3.62 -12.44
N ILE A 61 -5.73 4.39 -13.30
CA ILE A 61 -5.95 5.83 -13.42
C ILE A 61 -7.17 6.04 -14.30
N GLU A 62 -8.26 6.50 -13.69
CA GLU A 62 -9.53 6.73 -14.36
C GLU A 62 -9.51 8.04 -15.14
N ASP A 63 -8.92 9.07 -14.56
CA ASP A 63 -8.88 10.41 -15.15
C ASP A 63 -7.66 11.21 -14.69
N MET A 64 -7.35 12.26 -15.45
CA MET A 64 -6.28 13.21 -15.14
C MET A 64 -6.84 14.64 -15.11
N ILE A 65 -6.62 15.34 -14.01
CA ILE A 65 -6.95 16.74 -13.88
C ILE A 65 -5.66 17.55 -14.00
N TYR A 66 -5.66 18.49 -14.93
CA TYR A 66 -4.55 19.42 -15.16
C TYR A 66 -4.95 20.81 -14.71
N SER A 67 -4.21 21.38 -13.77
CA SER A 67 -4.40 22.79 -13.38
C SER A 67 -3.27 23.64 -13.97
N SER A 68 -3.62 24.62 -14.76
CA SER A 68 -2.71 25.70 -15.16
C SER A 68 -2.75 26.78 -14.09
N THR A 69 -1.84 26.74 -13.13
CA THR A 69 -1.61 27.91 -12.28
C THR A 69 -0.76 28.92 -13.04
N SER A 70 -0.99 30.21 -12.82
CA SER A 70 -0.33 31.34 -13.47
C SER A 70 1.21 31.42 -13.28
N ASN A 71 1.82 30.47 -12.61
CA ASN A 71 3.24 30.38 -12.27
C ASN A 71 3.89 29.09 -12.77
N ASP A 72 3.77 28.72 -14.04
CA ASP A 72 4.50 27.64 -14.73
C ASP A 72 4.58 26.23 -14.08
N ALA A 73 4.05 26.05 -12.89
CA ALA A 73 3.98 24.74 -12.25
C ALA A 73 2.67 24.02 -12.65
N LYS A 74 2.75 23.15 -13.66
CA LYS A 74 1.67 22.21 -13.97
C LYS A 74 1.41 21.32 -12.76
N LEU A 75 0.32 21.55 -12.05
CA LEU A 75 -0.18 20.60 -11.08
C LEU A 75 -1.02 19.58 -11.82
N SER A 76 -0.61 18.32 -11.80
CA SER A 76 -1.38 17.22 -12.35
C SER A 76 -1.94 16.37 -11.22
N ILE A 77 -3.22 15.99 -11.31
CA ILE A 77 -3.87 15.09 -10.36
C ILE A 77 -4.31 13.85 -11.11
N ALA A 78 -3.79 12.70 -10.73
CA ALA A 78 -4.21 11.40 -11.23
C ALA A 78 -5.31 10.86 -10.31
N ILE A 79 -6.52 10.71 -10.84
CA ILE A 79 -7.65 10.11 -10.11
C ILE A 79 -7.62 8.61 -10.33
N THR A 80 -7.43 7.85 -9.25
CA THR A 80 -7.34 6.39 -9.32
C THR A 80 -8.63 5.73 -8.87
N HIS A 81 -8.85 4.47 -9.31
CA HIS A 81 -10.01 3.67 -8.90
C HIS A 81 -9.97 3.28 -7.42
N ALA A 82 -8.81 3.06 -6.85
CA ALA A 82 -8.63 2.83 -5.40
C ALA A 82 -8.26 4.12 -4.69
N GLY A 83 -8.70 4.26 -3.46
CA GLY A 83 -8.42 5.43 -2.63
C GLY A 83 -8.23 5.06 -1.17
N ALA A 84 -8.55 5.98 -0.29
CA ALA A 84 -8.48 5.79 1.15
C ALA A 84 -9.41 4.68 1.66
N ASP A 85 -10.38 4.22 0.86
CA ASP A 85 -11.18 3.04 1.18
C ASP A 85 -10.33 1.78 1.39
N LEU A 86 -9.21 1.66 0.68
CA LEU A 86 -8.24 0.57 0.83
C LEU A 86 -6.96 1.01 1.56
N MET A 87 -6.58 2.27 1.44
CA MET A 87 -5.32 2.81 1.96
C MET A 87 -5.59 3.87 3.04
N LEU A 88 -6.45 3.54 3.98
CA LEU A 88 -6.93 4.46 5.02
C LEU A 88 -5.81 5.18 5.78
N ARG A 89 -4.66 4.52 5.96
CA ARG A 89 -3.53 5.12 6.70
C ARG A 89 -2.93 6.34 6.02
N THR A 90 -2.95 6.42 4.69
CA THR A 90 -2.48 7.60 3.96
C THR A 90 -3.37 8.81 4.22
N ALA A 91 -4.66 8.60 4.49
CA ALA A 91 -5.61 9.65 4.78
C ALA A 91 -5.50 10.18 6.23
N TYR A 92 -5.36 9.29 7.24
CA TYR A 92 -5.34 9.73 8.65
C TYR A 92 -3.95 10.01 9.21
N CYS A 93 -2.88 9.58 8.51
CA CYS A 93 -1.49 9.82 8.90
C CYS A 93 -0.61 10.27 7.72
N PRO A 94 -1.02 11.25 6.90
CA PRO A 94 -0.33 11.61 5.65
C PRO A 94 1.13 12.03 5.88
N ASP A 95 1.43 12.70 7.00
CA ASP A 95 2.78 13.18 7.30
C ASP A 95 3.74 12.07 7.80
N LYS A 96 3.21 10.94 8.20
CA LYS A 96 3.99 9.85 8.83
C LYS A 96 3.99 8.56 8.04
N PHE A 97 3.14 8.45 7.03
CA PHE A 97 2.95 7.21 6.32
C PHE A 97 2.70 7.45 4.83
N SER A 98 3.50 6.79 4.01
CA SER A 98 3.36 6.78 2.56
C SER A 98 3.71 5.40 2.03
N HIS A 99 3.12 5.02 0.91
CA HIS A 99 3.52 3.87 0.12
C HIS A 99 4.47 4.28 -1.01
N ARG A 100 5.29 3.36 -1.47
CA ARG A 100 6.00 3.50 -2.74
C ARG A 100 5.02 3.28 -3.88
N LEU A 101 5.13 4.08 -4.91
CA LEU A 101 4.29 4.00 -6.10
C LEU A 101 5.12 3.71 -7.34
N GLU A 102 4.62 2.86 -8.21
CA GLU A 102 5.16 2.59 -9.54
C GLU A 102 4.09 2.79 -10.60
N LEU A 103 4.50 3.11 -11.82
CA LEU A 103 3.59 3.31 -12.94
C LEU A 103 3.76 2.18 -13.95
N LEU A 104 2.64 1.59 -14.33
CA LEU A 104 2.55 0.66 -15.46
C LEU A 104 1.72 1.28 -16.58
N SER A 105 2.08 0.96 -17.81
CA SER A 105 1.23 1.27 -18.97
C SER A 105 -0.13 0.56 -18.88
N ASN A 106 -1.05 0.93 -19.75
CA ASN A 106 -2.29 0.18 -19.91
C ASN A 106 -2.06 -1.30 -20.26
N GLY A 107 -0.95 -1.61 -20.94
CA GLY A 107 -0.52 -2.99 -21.24
C GLY A 107 0.15 -3.72 -20.06
N GLY A 108 0.40 -3.04 -18.94
CA GLY A 108 1.06 -3.63 -17.75
C GLY A 108 2.58 -3.58 -17.80
N GLU A 109 3.18 -2.77 -18.68
CA GLU A 109 4.63 -2.61 -18.79
C GLU A 109 5.13 -1.50 -17.87
N LEU A 110 6.26 -1.71 -17.22
CA LEU A 110 6.95 -0.65 -16.48
C LEU A 110 7.34 0.49 -17.43
N LEU A 111 7.24 1.73 -16.96
CA LEU A 111 7.48 2.94 -17.74
C LEU A 111 8.65 3.77 -17.18
N PRO A 112 9.87 3.21 -17.09
CA PRO A 112 11.00 3.86 -16.43
C PRO A 112 11.49 5.10 -17.19
N ASN A 113 11.25 5.19 -18.50
CA ASN A 113 11.79 6.23 -19.39
C ASN A 113 10.79 7.36 -19.68
N ARG A 114 9.60 7.37 -19.06
CA ARG A 114 8.72 8.52 -19.19
C ARG A 114 9.28 9.74 -18.49
N GLU A 115 9.05 10.91 -19.07
CA GLU A 115 9.35 12.19 -18.45
C GLU A 115 8.75 12.24 -17.04
N LYS A 116 9.43 12.87 -16.11
CA LYS A 116 8.94 13.01 -14.75
C LYS A 116 8.26 14.37 -14.58
N CYS A 117 7.14 14.37 -13.90
CA CYS A 117 6.40 15.57 -13.54
C CYS A 117 5.94 15.50 -12.08
N ASN A 118 5.44 16.60 -11.56
CA ASN A 118 4.83 16.62 -10.23
C ASN A 118 3.37 16.21 -10.35
N VAL A 119 3.01 15.16 -9.62
CA VAL A 119 1.68 14.56 -9.64
C VAL A 119 1.17 14.37 -8.21
N THR A 120 -0.09 14.66 -8.00
CA THR A 120 -0.85 14.19 -6.84
C THR A 120 -1.67 12.98 -7.27
N VAL A 121 -1.55 11.87 -6.56
CA VAL A 121 -2.34 10.66 -6.80
C VAL A 121 -3.49 10.66 -5.79
N ALA A 122 -4.71 10.77 -6.27
CA ALA A 122 -5.92 10.86 -5.46
C ALA A 122 -6.87 9.70 -5.77
N GLY A 123 -7.71 9.35 -4.80
CA GLY A 123 -8.75 8.33 -4.95
C GLY A 123 -10.09 8.92 -5.41
N PRO A 124 -11.14 8.07 -5.49
CA PRO A 124 -12.44 8.43 -6.04
C PRO A 124 -13.44 8.92 -4.97
N LEU A 125 -13.04 9.05 -3.72
CA LEU A 125 -13.96 9.31 -2.62
C LEU A 125 -14.30 10.80 -2.49
N CYS A 126 -15.48 11.11 -1.97
CA CYS A 126 -15.98 12.46 -1.84
C CYS A 126 -15.47 13.20 -0.60
N PHE A 127 -14.16 13.12 -0.30
CA PHE A 127 -13.53 13.93 0.74
C PHE A 127 -12.09 14.32 0.38
N SER A 128 -11.64 15.48 0.83
CA SER A 128 -10.35 16.06 0.45
C SER A 128 -9.12 15.27 0.93
N GLY A 129 -9.28 14.39 1.91
CA GLY A 129 -8.23 13.52 2.43
C GLY A 129 -8.02 12.24 1.61
N ASP A 130 -8.77 12.02 0.53
CA ASP A 130 -8.60 10.86 -0.34
C ASP A 130 -7.40 11.04 -1.28
N VAL A 131 -6.22 11.12 -0.68
CA VAL A 131 -4.95 11.32 -1.35
C VAL A 131 -3.99 10.20 -0.97
N LEU A 132 -3.48 9.51 -1.98
CA LEU A 132 -2.51 8.42 -1.84
C LEU A 132 -1.08 8.95 -1.74
N ALA A 133 -0.79 9.97 -2.53
CA ALA A 133 0.48 10.68 -2.51
C ALA A 133 0.29 12.10 -3.04
N SER A 134 0.85 13.09 -2.33
CA SER A 134 0.69 14.50 -2.67
C SER A 134 1.98 15.07 -3.25
N ASN A 135 1.85 15.73 -4.41
CA ASN A 135 2.94 16.47 -5.07
C ASN A 135 4.27 15.69 -5.15
N ILE A 136 4.20 14.45 -5.60
CA ILE A 136 5.37 13.60 -5.79
C ILE A 136 5.95 13.77 -7.18
N THR A 137 7.29 13.62 -7.30
CA THR A 137 7.93 13.49 -8.60
C THR A 137 7.67 12.08 -9.14
N PHE A 138 6.81 11.99 -10.13
CA PHE A 138 6.34 10.72 -10.69
C PHE A 138 6.48 10.72 -12.21
N ALA A 139 6.42 9.55 -12.83
CA ALA A 139 6.41 9.47 -14.28
C ALA A 139 5.13 10.12 -14.83
N ASP A 140 5.24 10.82 -15.97
CA ASP A 140 4.07 11.41 -16.63
C ASP A 140 3.05 10.31 -16.94
N CYS A 141 1.90 10.41 -16.30
CA CYS A 141 0.86 9.40 -16.34
C CYS A 141 -0.39 9.91 -17.07
N LYS A 142 -1.21 9.01 -17.55
CA LYS A 142 -2.44 9.31 -18.27
C LYS A 142 -3.55 8.35 -17.88
N ALA A 143 -4.78 8.73 -18.17
CA ALA A 143 -5.93 7.85 -18.02
C ALA A 143 -5.70 6.52 -18.77
N GLY A 144 -6.04 5.41 -18.13
CA GLY A 144 -5.77 4.05 -18.58
C GLY A 144 -4.46 3.44 -18.11
N ASP A 145 -3.48 4.22 -17.65
CA ASP A 145 -2.29 3.68 -16.98
C ASP A 145 -2.67 3.12 -15.59
N ARG A 146 -1.78 2.37 -14.98
CA ARG A 146 -2.00 1.77 -13.66
C ARG A 146 -0.95 2.21 -12.66
N VAL A 147 -1.40 2.56 -11.48
CA VAL A 147 -0.52 2.79 -10.32
C VAL A 147 -0.43 1.49 -9.52
N VAL A 148 0.78 1.08 -9.22
CA VAL A 148 1.08 0.00 -8.29
C VAL A 148 1.48 0.61 -6.96
N VAL A 149 0.72 0.32 -5.93
CA VAL A 149 1.01 0.72 -4.55
C VAL A 149 1.75 -0.44 -3.89
N LEU A 150 3.03 -0.29 -3.69
CA LEU A 150 3.91 -1.30 -3.11
C LEU A 150 3.78 -1.36 -1.58
N ASP A 151 4.33 -2.42 -1.00
CA ASP A 151 4.38 -2.64 0.45
C ASP A 151 2.99 -2.63 1.11
N ALA A 152 1.98 -3.08 0.39
CA ALA A 152 0.57 -3.03 0.76
C ALA A 152 0.03 -4.32 1.41
N GLY A 153 0.90 -5.24 1.83
CA GLY A 153 0.49 -6.51 2.43
C GLY A 153 -0.08 -6.42 3.84
N ALA A 154 0.08 -5.26 4.50
CA ALA A 154 -0.41 -5.06 5.86
C ALA A 154 -1.12 -3.71 6.02
N ASN A 155 -2.20 -3.70 6.81
CA ASN A 155 -2.94 -2.48 7.19
C ASN A 155 -3.46 -1.69 5.96
N THR A 156 -3.89 -2.40 4.94
CA THR A 156 -4.54 -1.90 3.74
C THR A 156 -5.92 -2.56 3.61
N LEU A 157 -6.05 -3.68 2.92
CA LEU A 157 -7.33 -4.38 2.79
C LEU A 157 -7.98 -4.71 4.14
N SER A 158 -7.19 -5.01 5.18
CA SER A 158 -7.70 -5.25 6.54
C SER A 158 -8.34 -4.01 7.19
N LEU A 159 -8.09 -2.83 6.65
CA LEU A 159 -8.69 -1.55 7.06
C LEU A 159 -9.72 -1.05 6.05
N HIS A 160 -10.16 -1.89 5.11
CA HIS A 160 -11.11 -1.50 4.09
C HIS A 160 -12.34 -0.83 4.68
N SER A 161 -12.64 0.34 4.14
CA SER A 161 -13.80 1.14 4.51
C SER A 161 -14.88 1.04 3.43
N ARG A 162 -16.13 0.91 3.86
CA ARG A 162 -17.30 0.98 2.97
C ARG A 162 -17.78 2.42 2.71
N HIS A 163 -16.94 3.40 2.95
CA HIS A 163 -17.26 4.78 2.62
C HIS A 163 -17.67 4.89 1.14
N CYS A 164 -18.72 5.63 0.85
CA CYS A 164 -19.36 5.71 -0.48
C CYS A 164 -19.81 4.34 -1.04
N SER A 165 -20.15 3.40 -0.18
CA SER A 165 -20.59 2.04 -0.54
C SER A 165 -19.59 1.30 -1.45
N ARG A 166 -18.30 1.54 -1.24
CA ARG A 166 -17.24 0.89 -2.01
C ARG A 166 -17.20 -0.63 -1.73
N LEU A 167 -17.01 -1.38 -2.81
CA LEU A 167 -16.85 -2.83 -2.78
C LEU A 167 -15.38 -3.20 -2.61
N ALA A 168 -15.09 -4.19 -1.76
CA ALA A 168 -13.72 -4.67 -1.63
C ALA A 168 -13.29 -5.42 -2.90
N PRO A 169 -12.05 -5.18 -3.39
CA PRO A 169 -11.54 -5.81 -4.60
C PRO A 169 -11.24 -7.30 -4.41
N PRO A 170 -11.01 -8.04 -5.50
CA PRO A 170 -10.47 -9.38 -5.42
C PRO A 170 -9.03 -9.34 -4.91
N VAL A 171 -8.58 -10.46 -4.32
CA VAL A 171 -7.18 -10.66 -3.94
C VAL A 171 -6.64 -11.88 -4.68
N TYR A 172 -5.52 -11.68 -5.33
CA TYR A 172 -4.79 -12.74 -6.02
C TYR A 172 -3.50 -13.04 -5.27
N ALA A 173 -3.21 -14.31 -5.06
CA ALA A 173 -1.87 -14.75 -4.72
C ALA A 173 -1.12 -15.13 -6.00
N PHE A 174 0.19 -14.92 -6.01
CA PHE A 174 1.04 -15.45 -7.06
C PHE A 174 2.26 -16.16 -6.48
N ARG A 175 2.79 -17.06 -7.26
CA ARG A 175 4.01 -17.79 -6.95
C ARG A 175 4.86 -17.89 -8.21
N ILE A 176 6.13 -17.60 -8.07
CA ILE A 176 7.12 -17.81 -9.13
C ILE A 176 7.69 -19.21 -8.92
N LEU A 177 7.56 -20.06 -9.94
CA LEU A 177 8.11 -21.42 -9.94
C LEU A 177 9.60 -21.40 -10.27
N SER A 178 10.28 -22.54 -10.06
CA SER A 178 11.72 -22.68 -10.35
C SER A 178 12.09 -22.47 -11.82
N ASP A 179 11.15 -22.65 -12.74
CA ASP A 179 11.29 -22.39 -14.17
C ASP A 179 10.99 -20.92 -14.57
N GLY A 180 10.74 -20.05 -13.58
CA GLY A 180 10.38 -18.65 -13.79
C GLY A 180 8.90 -18.42 -14.13
N LYS A 181 8.09 -19.46 -14.27
CA LYS A 181 6.66 -19.34 -14.55
C LYS A 181 5.92 -18.78 -13.34
N VAL A 182 5.04 -17.79 -13.61
CA VAL A 182 4.17 -17.23 -12.58
C VAL A 182 2.83 -17.95 -12.58
N VAL A 183 2.41 -18.41 -11.41
CA VAL A 183 1.11 -19.06 -11.19
C VAL A 183 0.28 -18.21 -10.25
N TYR A 184 -0.96 -17.94 -10.64
CA TYR A 184 -1.90 -17.12 -9.88
C TYR A 184 -3.03 -17.98 -9.28
N SER A 185 -3.52 -17.56 -8.13
CA SER A 185 -4.74 -18.09 -7.53
C SER A 185 -5.56 -16.95 -6.91
N ILE A 186 -6.87 -17.05 -7.00
CA ILE A 186 -7.77 -16.10 -6.32
C ILE A 186 -7.92 -16.58 -4.88
N ILE A 187 -7.49 -15.75 -3.92
CA ILE A 187 -7.63 -16.03 -2.48
C ILE A 187 -8.79 -15.28 -1.84
N LYS A 188 -9.29 -14.23 -2.49
CA LYS A 188 -10.54 -13.54 -2.15
C LYS A 188 -11.25 -13.12 -3.43
N GLN A 189 -12.51 -13.47 -3.57
CA GLN A 189 -13.35 -12.98 -4.66
C GLN A 189 -13.64 -11.48 -4.47
N LYS A 190 -13.88 -10.77 -5.57
CA LYS A 190 -14.42 -9.40 -5.50
C LYS A 190 -15.79 -9.43 -4.83
N GLU A 191 -16.12 -8.41 -4.09
CA GLU A 191 -17.48 -8.22 -3.60
C GLU A 191 -18.42 -7.83 -4.75
N THR A 192 -19.69 -8.17 -4.60
CA THR A 192 -20.77 -7.86 -5.55
C THR A 192 -21.76 -6.87 -4.94
N ALA A 193 -22.64 -6.33 -5.77
CA ALA A 193 -23.71 -5.44 -5.30
C ALA A 193 -24.68 -6.17 -4.33
N GLU A 194 -24.94 -7.45 -4.56
CA GLU A 194 -25.77 -8.28 -3.68
C GLU A 194 -25.17 -8.37 -2.28
N TYR A 195 -23.85 -8.59 -2.19
CA TYR A 195 -23.14 -8.62 -0.91
C TYR A 195 -23.24 -7.27 -0.16
N LEU A 196 -23.21 -6.17 -0.91
CA LEU A 196 -23.37 -4.84 -0.32
C LEU A 196 -24.79 -4.61 0.21
N LEU A 197 -25.81 -5.09 -0.51
CA LEU A 197 -27.20 -5.04 -0.06
C LEU A 197 -27.43 -5.86 1.22
N GLU A 198 -26.83 -7.04 1.31
CA GLU A 198 -26.87 -7.84 2.56
C GLU A 198 -26.22 -7.10 3.73
N PHE A 199 -25.11 -6.39 3.48
CA PHE A 199 -24.42 -5.65 4.53
C PHE A 199 -25.24 -4.46 5.06
N TRP A 200 -25.91 -3.71 4.18
CA TRP A 200 -26.68 -2.54 4.56
C TRP A 200 -28.12 -2.88 5.00
N GLY A 201 -28.60 -4.06 4.66
CA GLY A 201 -29.97 -4.50 4.88
C GLY A 201 -30.94 -4.03 3.79
N PRO A 202 -32.19 -4.50 3.85
CA PRO A 202 -33.24 -4.13 2.92
C PRO A 202 -33.66 -2.68 3.03
#